data_36341c5a03069b3b550469eedf38d062
#
_entry.id   36341c5a03069b3b550469eedf38d062
#
_cell.length_a   1.000
_cell.length_b   1.000
_cell.length_c   1.000
_cell.angle_alpha   90.00
_cell.angle_beta   90.00
_cell.angle_gamma   90.00
#
_symmetry.space_group_name_H-M   'P 1'
#
loop_
_entity.id
_entity.type
_entity.pdbx_description
1 polymer ?
#
loop_
_entity_poly.entity_id
_entity_poly.type
_entity_poly.pdbx_seq_one_letter_code
_entity_poly.pdbx_strand_id
1 'polypeptide(L)'
;MILGIDTATATASVALVEDGKLVGEEIRRAGKQSDRFPSEGRGNHAETLLPMVGTVLKKAGISLSDLSAFAVSIGPGSFTGLRIGLSTVKGLAYGWEVPVVGVPTLLAVAARVTGWDGLVCPLLDARKKEVYAALFRKEAETLERLSEDLVCAPEKVLRQLKSLADGASCLFVGEGAKVYESLIATFLGDRGFSTLGESYPSVAYAVARLGEEKLSRQEFDSPGSLVPLYLRPSEAXXXKGLGR
;
A
#
# COMPACT_ATOMS: atom_id res chain seq x y z
N MET A 1 -14.79 -13.95 -3.59
CA MET A 1 -14.24 -13.03 -2.56
C MET A 1 -12.73 -13.01 -2.62
N ILE A 2 -12.12 -11.84 -2.42
CA ILE A 2 -10.66 -11.66 -2.42
C ILE A 2 -10.24 -11.04 -1.09
N LEU A 3 -9.17 -11.59 -0.50
CA LEU A 3 -8.59 -11.04 0.71
C LEU A 3 -7.36 -10.20 0.34
N GLY A 4 -7.47 -8.89 0.56
CA GLY A 4 -6.38 -7.94 0.35
C GLY A 4 -5.56 -7.75 1.63
N ILE A 5 -4.24 -7.62 1.46
CA ILE A 5 -3.31 -7.45 2.57
C ILE A 5 -2.32 -6.33 2.22
N ASP A 6 -2.18 -5.38 3.14
CA ASP A 6 -1.10 -4.39 3.08
C ASP A 6 -0.32 -4.37 4.38
N THR A 7 0.99 -4.50 4.25
CA THR A 7 1.96 -4.30 5.33
C THR A 7 3.12 -3.43 4.84
N ALA A 8 2.99 -2.87 3.65
CA ALA A 8 4.03 -2.03 3.02
C ALA A 8 4.00 -0.59 3.54
N THR A 9 2.84 -0.14 4.06
CA THR A 9 2.65 1.22 4.57
C THR A 9 2.81 1.29 6.10
N ALA A 10 2.60 2.46 6.68
CA ALA A 10 2.71 2.67 8.12
C ALA A 10 1.63 1.94 8.94
N THR A 11 0.58 1.49 8.28
CA THR A 11 -0.47 0.70 8.90
C THR A 11 -0.50 -0.70 8.28
N ALA A 12 -0.66 -1.74 9.11
CA ALA A 12 -1.02 -3.05 8.60
C ALA A 12 -2.54 -3.08 8.39
N SER A 13 -3.00 -3.56 7.26
CA SER A 13 -4.44 -3.70 7.00
C SER A 13 -4.76 -5.00 6.26
N VAL A 14 -5.94 -5.52 6.53
CA VAL A 14 -6.52 -6.71 5.87
C VAL A 14 -7.95 -6.35 5.52
N ALA A 15 -8.38 -6.63 4.29
CA ALA A 15 -9.73 -6.34 3.84
C ALA A 15 -10.27 -7.49 2.97
N LEU A 16 -11.51 -7.85 3.19
CA LEU A 16 -12.23 -8.83 2.39
C LEU A 16 -13.17 -8.08 1.46
N VAL A 17 -13.08 -8.37 0.16
CA VAL A 17 -13.86 -7.70 -0.89
C VAL A 17 -14.61 -8.75 -1.73
N GLU A 18 -15.83 -8.43 -2.11
CA GLU A 18 -16.63 -9.19 -3.05
C GLU A 18 -17.35 -8.24 -3.99
N ASP A 19 -17.18 -8.43 -5.28
CA ASP A 19 -17.79 -7.59 -6.34
C ASP A 19 -17.54 -6.10 -6.09
N GLY A 20 -16.30 -5.75 -5.76
CA GLY A 20 -15.87 -4.37 -5.50
C GLY A 20 -16.30 -3.80 -4.15
N LYS A 21 -17.07 -4.54 -3.37
CA LYS A 21 -17.64 -4.05 -2.09
C LYS A 21 -16.84 -4.58 -0.90
N LEU A 22 -16.64 -3.72 0.08
CA LEU A 22 -15.99 -4.11 1.34
C LEU A 22 -16.93 -4.97 2.16
N VAL A 23 -16.53 -6.22 2.44
CA VAL A 23 -17.25 -7.15 3.30
C VAL A 23 -16.79 -7.02 4.75
N GLY A 24 -15.47 -6.82 4.95
CA GLY A 24 -14.91 -6.62 6.28
C GLY A 24 -13.47 -6.18 6.22
N GLU A 25 -13.00 -5.48 7.27
CA GLU A 25 -11.61 -5.09 7.34
C GLU A 25 -11.10 -5.01 8.78
N GLU A 26 -9.79 -5.12 8.91
CA GLU A 26 -9.03 -4.86 10.13
C GLU A 26 -7.85 -3.96 9.79
N ILE A 27 -7.63 -2.94 10.62
CA ILE A 27 -6.54 -1.98 10.44
C ILE A 27 -5.77 -1.86 11.76
N ARG A 28 -4.46 -1.94 11.70
CA ARG A 28 -3.60 -1.72 12.86
C ARG A 28 -2.47 -0.75 12.54
N ARG A 29 -2.37 0.30 13.33
CA ARG A 29 -1.29 1.28 13.19
C ARG A 29 -0.05 0.79 13.95
N ALA A 30 1.11 0.91 13.34
CA ALA A 30 2.37 0.61 14.01
C ALA A 30 2.55 1.54 15.22
N GLY A 31 2.85 0.99 16.39
CA GLY A 31 3.17 1.76 17.58
C GLY A 31 2.02 2.18 18.50
N LYS A 32 0.77 1.86 18.19
CA LYS A 32 -0.32 2.02 19.14
C LYS A 32 -0.65 0.68 19.79
N GLN A 33 -0.40 0.62 21.07
CA GLN A 33 -0.72 -0.54 21.91
C GLN A 33 -2.24 -0.73 21.94
N SER A 34 -2.73 -1.90 21.55
CA SER A 34 -4.12 -2.22 21.81
C SER A 34 -4.24 -2.67 23.26
N ASP A 35 -5.19 -2.10 23.98
CA ASP A 35 -5.42 -2.39 25.42
C ASP A 35 -5.78 -3.86 25.70
N ARG A 36 -6.01 -4.66 24.65
CA ARG A 36 -6.47 -6.05 24.79
C ARG A 36 -5.35 -7.11 24.82
N PHE A 37 -4.13 -6.75 24.41
CA PHE A 37 -3.00 -7.69 24.43
C PHE A 37 -1.74 -6.94 24.85
N PRO A 38 -1.41 -6.93 26.16
CA PRO A 38 -0.17 -6.34 26.64
C PRO A 38 1.00 -7.26 26.30
N SER A 39 1.51 -7.18 25.09
CA SER A 39 2.80 -7.76 24.75
C SER A 39 3.85 -6.66 24.93
N GLU A 40 4.79 -6.89 25.81
CA GLU A 40 5.97 -6.05 25.98
C GLU A 40 6.74 -6.05 24.67
N GLY A 41 6.71 -4.92 23.97
CA GLY A 41 7.50 -4.77 22.74
C GLY A 41 6.70 -4.21 21.57
N ARG A 42 7.40 -3.57 20.68
CA ARG A 42 6.89 -3.01 19.42
C ARG A 42 6.15 -4.10 18.64
N GLY A 43 4.82 -4.00 18.55
CA GLY A 43 4.00 -4.98 17.85
C GLY A 43 4.54 -5.24 16.44
N ASN A 44 5.09 -6.41 16.24
CA ASN A 44 5.65 -6.82 14.97
C ASN A 44 4.49 -7.21 14.04
N HIS A 45 4.44 -6.68 12.83
CA HIS A 45 3.43 -7.05 11.82
C HIS A 45 3.31 -8.58 11.68
N ALA A 46 4.41 -9.31 11.88
CA ALA A 46 4.43 -10.77 11.78
C ALA A 46 3.51 -11.45 12.81
N GLU A 47 3.42 -10.89 14.03
CA GLU A 47 2.60 -11.45 15.11
C GLU A 47 1.14 -11.08 14.99
N THR A 48 0.84 -9.97 14.28
CA THR A 48 -0.52 -9.42 14.22
C THR A 48 -1.27 -9.78 12.95
N LEU A 49 -0.57 -10.06 11.84
CA LEU A 49 -1.20 -10.22 10.52
C LEU A 49 -2.14 -11.43 10.45
N LEU A 50 -1.68 -12.61 10.91
CA LEU A 50 -2.54 -13.80 10.90
C LEU A 50 -3.78 -13.66 11.79
N PRO A 51 -3.68 -13.12 13.02
CA PRO A 51 -4.86 -12.77 13.81
C PRO A 51 -5.83 -11.81 13.10
N MET A 52 -5.31 -10.81 12.36
CA MET A 52 -6.17 -9.89 11.59
C MET A 52 -6.92 -10.65 10.49
N VAL A 53 -6.24 -11.52 9.75
CA VAL A 53 -6.85 -12.38 8.72
C VAL A 53 -7.96 -13.21 9.37
N GLY A 54 -7.67 -13.91 10.47
CA GLY A 54 -8.65 -14.72 11.19
C GLY A 54 -9.86 -13.90 11.65
N THR A 55 -9.63 -12.68 12.12
CA THR A 55 -10.72 -11.78 12.57
C THR A 55 -11.65 -11.40 11.42
N VAL A 56 -11.07 -11.02 10.27
CA VAL A 56 -11.86 -10.62 9.08
C VAL A 56 -12.70 -11.79 8.57
N LEU A 57 -12.09 -12.96 8.42
CA LEU A 57 -12.81 -14.17 7.95
C LEU A 57 -13.92 -14.57 8.92
N LYS A 58 -13.63 -14.58 10.22
CA LYS A 58 -14.61 -14.94 11.26
C LYS A 58 -15.80 -13.97 11.25
N LYS A 59 -15.56 -12.67 11.14
CA LYS A 59 -16.64 -11.66 11.08
C LYS A 59 -17.50 -11.83 9.82
N ALA A 60 -16.92 -12.27 8.72
CA ALA A 60 -17.63 -12.53 7.47
C ALA A 60 -18.30 -13.91 7.44
N GLY A 61 -18.01 -14.79 8.40
CA GLY A 61 -18.57 -16.14 8.46
C GLY A 61 -18.05 -17.08 7.38
N ILE A 62 -16.81 -16.84 6.91
CA ILE A 62 -16.19 -17.64 5.85
C ILE A 62 -14.84 -18.21 6.30
N SER A 63 -14.31 -19.12 5.50
CA SER A 63 -13.00 -19.75 5.70
C SER A 63 -12.04 -19.40 4.55
N LEU A 64 -10.79 -19.80 4.69
CA LEU A 64 -9.78 -19.57 3.64
C LEU A 64 -10.13 -20.29 2.32
N SER A 65 -10.82 -21.42 2.40
CA SER A 65 -11.25 -22.19 1.21
C SER A 65 -12.33 -21.49 0.38
N ASP A 66 -12.97 -20.47 0.94
CA ASP A 66 -14.02 -19.71 0.24
C ASP A 66 -13.44 -18.53 -0.57
N LEU A 67 -12.13 -18.29 -0.45
CA LEU A 67 -11.45 -17.22 -1.17
C LEU A 67 -11.12 -17.61 -2.60
N SER A 68 -11.35 -16.69 -3.53
CA SER A 68 -10.95 -16.85 -4.95
C SER A 68 -9.49 -16.48 -5.19
N ALA A 69 -8.94 -15.59 -4.36
CA ALA A 69 -7.54 -15.15 -4.45
C ALA A 69 -7.12 -14.38 -3.21
N PHE A 70 -5.80 -14.31 -3.00
CA PHE A 70 -5.19 -13.31 -2.13
C PHE A 70 -4.60 -12.19 -2.98
N ALA A 71 -4.76 -10.94 -2.55
CA ALA A 71 -4.09 -9.80 -3.14
C ALA A 71 -3.16 -9.17 -2.08
N VAL A 72 -1.97 -8.75 -2.48
CA VAL A 72 -0.99 -8.23 -1.52
C VAL A 72 -0.17 -7.08 -2.11
N SER A 73 0.10 -6.06 -1.30
CA SER A 73 1.04 -4.97 -1.66
C SER A 73 2.43 -5.55 -1.88
N ILE A 74 3.00 -5.31 -3.07
CA ILE A 74 4.34 -5.82 -3.39
C ILE A 74 5.46 -4.77 -3.27
N GLY A 75 5.11 -3.51 -2.96
CA GLY A 75 6.08 -2.41 -2.87
C GLY A 75 5.82 -1.31 -3.90
N PRO A 76 6.57 -0.22 -3.78
CA PRO A 76 7.58 0.04 -2.75
C PRO A 76 6.98 0.33 -1.38
N GLY A 77 7.79 0.23 -0.33
CA GLY A 77 7.34 0.48 1.03
C GLY A 77 8.28 -0.11 2.07
N SER A 78 7.76 -0.36 3.26
CA SER A 78 8.51 -0.95 4.38
C SER A 78 9.12 -2.31 3.99
N PHE A 79 10.43 -2.40 4.00
CA PHE A 79 11.18 -3.63 3.66
C PHE A 79 10.74 -4.83 4.53
N THR A 80 10.67 -4.62 5.82
CA THR A 80 10.23 -5.65 6.76
C THR A 80 8.74 -5.99 6.54
N GLY A 81 7.92 -4.97 6.39
CA GLY A 81 6.48 -5.15 6.15
C GLY A 81 6.21 -5.96 4.88
N LEU A 82 6.85 -5.59 3.78
CA LEU A 82 6.71 -6.31 2.50
C LEU A 82 7.03 -7.81 2.64
N ARG A 83 8.12 -8.13 3.34
CA ARG A 83 8.49 -9.53 3.56
C ARG A 83 7.46 -10.28 4.39
N ILE A 84 6.94 -9.64 5.43
CA ILE A 84 5.91 -10.23 6.28
C ILE A 84 4.63 -10.50 5.47
N GLY A 85 4.11 -9.50 4.75
CA GLY A 85 2.90 -9.66 3.94
C GLY A 85 3.05 -10.73 2.88
N LEU A 86 4.13 -10.63 2.10
CA LEU A 86 4.40 -11.58 1.01
C LEU A 86 4.59 -13.01 1.52
N SER A 87 5.38 -13.21 2.60
CA SER A 87 5.60 -14.56 3.12
C SER A 87 4.31 -15.16 3.72
N THR A 88 3.50 -14.34 4.38
CA THR A 88 2.20 -14.79 4.91
C THR A 88 1.27 -15.22 3.78
N VAL A 89 1.11 -14.37 2.75
CA VAL A 89 0.24 -14.68 1.61
C VAL A 89 0.72 -15.92 0.87
N LYS A 90 2.04 -16.03 0.63
CA LYS A 90 2.61 -17.23 -0.02
C LYS A 90 2.32 -18.50 0.77
N GLY A 91 2.49 -18.45 2.09
CA GLY A 91 2.19 -19.61 2.94
C GLY A 91 0.72 -20.01 2.91
N LEU A 92 -0.17 -19.04 3.02
CA LEU A 92 -1.62 -19.30 2.95
C LEU A 92 -2.03 -19.81 1.56
N ALA A 93 -1.57 -19.14 0.50
CA ALA A 93 -1.93 -19.50 -0.88
C ALA A 93 -1.42 -20.88 -1.25
N TYR A 94 -0.22 -21.24 -0.80
CA TYR A 94 0.36 -22.56 -1.07
C TYR A 94 -0.45 -23.67 -0.37
N GLY A 95 -0.86 -23.42 0.88
CA GLY A 95 -1.62 -24.41 1.65
C GLY A 95 -3.05 -24.63 1.16
N TRP A 96 -3.63 -23.63 0.51
CA TRP A 96 -5.03 -23.68 0.05
C TRP A 96 -5.18 -23.69 -1.46
N GLU A 97 -4.07 -23.71 -2.20
CA GLU A 97 -4.03 -23.72 -3.68
C GLU A 97 -4.82 -22.57 -4.31
N VAL A 98 -4.77 -21.39 -3.67
CA VAL A 98 -5.50 -20.19 -4.09
C VAL A 98 -4.52 -19.25 -4.83
N PRO A 99 -4.88 -18.67 -5.99
CA PRO A 99 -4.00 -17.75 -6.70
C PRO A 99 -3.67 -16.49 -5.88
N VAL A 100 -2.55 -15.89 -6.21
CA VAL A 100 -2.10 -14.64 -5.56
C VAL A 100 -1.99 -13.53 -6.61
N VAL A 101 -2.26 -12.30 -6.18
CA VAL A 101 -2.17 -11.12 -7.05
C VAL A 101 -1.29 -10.08 -6.37
N GLY A 102 -0.16 -9.76 -7.00
CA GLY A 102 0.70 -8.67 -6.56
C GLY A 102 0.17 -7.32 -7.03
N VAL A 103 0.07 -6.38 -6.08
CA VAL A 103 -0.44 -5.02 -6.36
C VAL A 103 0.62 -3.99 -5.96
N PRO A 104 1.07 -3.12 -6.90
CA PRO A 104 2.01 -2.06 -6.54
C PRO A 104 1.44 -1.13 -5.47
N THR A 105 2.23 -0.87 -4.43
CA THR A 105 1.75 -0.15 -3.24
C THR A 105 1.30 1.29 -3.57
N LEU A 106 2.09 2.02 -4.38
CA LEU A 106 1.73 3.40 -4.73
C LEU A 106 0.44 3.46 -5.55
N LEU A 107 0.21 2.47 -6.41
CA LEU A 107 -1.06 2.34 -7.14
C LEU A 107 -2.23 2.15 -6.15
N ALA A 108 -2.08 1.24 -5.19
CA ALA A 108 -3.12 0.98 -4.18
C ALA A 108 -3.40 2.23 -3.34
N VAL A 109 -2.36 2.96 -2.94
CA VAL A 109 -2.51 4.20 -2.16
C VAL A 109 -3.26 5.27 -2.97
N ALA A 110 -2.97 5.40 -4.28
CA ALA A 110 -3.68 6.34 -5.16
C ALA A 110 -5.13 5.90 -5.42
N ALA A 111 -5.35 4.60 -5.58
CA ALA A 111 -6.66 4.04 -5.93
C ALA A 111 -7.71 4.20 -4.80
N ARG A 112 -7.27 4.42 -3.55
CA ARG A 112 -8.21 4.63 -2.44
C ARG A 112 -8.83 6.04 -2.43
N VAL A 113 -8.33 6.95 -3.25
CA VAL A 113 -8.86 8.32 -3.33
C VAL A 113 -10.25 8.30 -3.98
N THR A 114 -11.21 8.92 -3.32
CA THR A 114 -12.57 9.10 -3.83
C THR A 114 -12.95 10.59 -3.79
N GLY A 115 -13.86 11.01 -4.65
CA GLY A 115 -14.35 12.38 -4.66
C GLY A 115 -13.32 13.42 -5.12
N TRP A 116 -12.35 13.00 -5.93
CA TRP A 116 -11.31 13.88 -6.48
C TRP A 116 -11.12 13.60 -7.96
N ASP A 117 -11.08 14.65 -8.76
CA ASP A 117 -10.66 14.59 -10.17
C ASP A 117 -9.44 15.49 -10.33
N GLY A 118 -8.36 14.96 -10.90
CA GLY A 118 -7.10 15.67 -11.06
C GLY A 118 -5.90 14.80 -10.76
N LEU A 119 -4.78 15.45 -10.43
CA LEU A 119 -3.55 14.72 -10.13
C LEU A 119 -3.59 14.13 -8.72
N VAL A 120 -3.05 12.92 -8.57
CA VAL A 120 -2.89 12.24 -7.28
C VAL A 120 -1.44 11.79 -7.18
N CYS A 121 -0.80 12.17 -6.07
CA CYS A 121 0.59 11.81 -5.80
C CYS A 121 0.69 11.05 -4.47
N PRO A 122 0.69 9.72 -4.49
CA PRO A 122 1.01 8.97 -3.28
C PRO A 122 2.45 9.25 -2.84
N LEU A 123 2.61 9.55 -1.55
CA LEU A 123 3.90 9.82 -0.91
C LEU A 123 4.04 8.92 0.32
N LEU A 124 5.01 8.01 0.30
CA LEU A 124 5.34 7.16 1.44
C LEU A 124 6.75 7.50 1.94
N ASP A 125 6.97 7.39 3.24
CA ASP A 125 8.30 7.66 3.83
C ASP A 125 9.29 6.55 3.44
N ALA A 126 10.33 6.92 2.69
CA ALA A 126 11.41 6.00 2.30
C ALA A 126 12.61 6.08 3.26
N ARG A 127 12.45 6.77 4.40
CA ARG A 127 13.53 7.06 5.36
C ARG A 127 14.60 7.97 4.73
N LYS A 128 15.60 8.35 5.52
CA LYS A 128 16.75 9.16 5.07
C LYS A 128 16.37 10.45 4.33
N LYS A 129 15.24 11.07 4.73
CA LYS A 129 14.67 12.28 4.12
C LYS A 129 14.29 12.07 2.64
N GLU A 130 13.92 10.86 2.27
CA GLU A 130 13.43 10.52 0.94
C GLU A 130 12.00 9.97 1.00
N VAL A 131 11.34 9.98 -0.13
CA VAL A 131 9.97 9.46 -0.28
C VAL A 131 9.91 8.46 -1.44
N TYR A 132 9.04 7.47 -1.31
CA TYR A 132 8.53 6.73 -2.46
C TYR A 132 7.34 7.52 -3.00
N ALA A 133 7.32 7.73 -4.31
CA ALA A 133 6.27 8.53 -4.96
C ALA A 133 6.01 8.05 -6.39
N ALA A 134 4.81 8.31 -6.86
CA ALA A 134 4.44 8.20 -8.26
C ALA A 134 3.36 9.23 -8.57
N LEU A 135 3.14 9.52 -9.83
CA LEU A 135 2.12 10.47 -10.23
C LEU A 135 1.04 9.76 -11.04
N PHE A 136 -0.20 10.05 -10.69
CA PHE A 136 -1.39 9.51 -11.35
C PHE A 136 -2.32 10.66 -11.73
N ARG A 137 -3.15 10.43 -12.77
CA ARG A 137 -4.32 11.25 -13.07
C ARG A 137 -5.55 10.42 -12.73
N LYS A 138 -6.45 11.03 -11.97
CA LYS A 138 -7.72 10.41 -11.61
C LYS A 138 -8.85 11.16 -12.31
N GLU A 139 -9.71 10.41 -12.99
CA GLU A 139 -10.93 10.93 -13.61
C GLU A 139 -12.06 9.95 -13.31
N ALA A 140 -12.99 10.39 -12.48
CA ALA A 140 -14.06 9.52 -11.95
C ALA A 140 -13.46 8.25 -11.29
N GLU A 141 -13.73 7.09 -11.83
CA GLU A 141 -13.20 5.80 -11.29
C GLU A 141 -11.91 5.35 -11.99
N THR A 142 -11.48 6.03 -13.05
CA THR A 142 -10.25 5.66 -13.75
C THR A 142 -9.02 6.30 -13.09
N LEU A 143 -7.94 5.57 -13.10
CA LEU A 143 -6.66 6.01 -12.53
C LEU A 143 -5.55 5.70 -13.54
N GLU A 144 -5.06 6.74 -14.21
CA GLU A 144 -3.98 6.64 -15.19
C GLU A 144 -2.65 6.94 -14.53
N ARG A 145 -1.67 6.05 -14.70
CA ARG A 145 -0.30 6.27 -14.21
C ARG A 145 0.44 7.21 -15.15
N LEU A 146 1.01 8.29 -14.60
CA LEU A 146 1.77 9.29 -15.36
C LEU A 146 3.29 9.19 -15.15
N SER A 147 3.75 8.47 -14.12
CA SER A 147 5.19 8.31 -13.87
C SER A 147 5.53 6.92 -13.37
N GLU A 148 6.79 6.53 -13.53
CA GLU A 148 7.35 5.37 -12.82
C GLU A 148 7.39 5.65 -11.31
N ASP A 149 7.58 4.59 -10.53
CA ASP A 149 7.80 4.73 -9.10
C ASP A 149 9.17 5.34 -8.84
N LEU A 150 9.23 6.34 -7.97
CA LEU A 150 10.44 7.10 -7.64
C LEU A 150 10.84 6.87 -6.19
N VAL A 151 12.15 6.93 -5.92
CA VAL A 151 12.68 7.09 -4.57
C VAL A 151 13.68 8.25 -4.62
N CYS A 152 13.34 9.37 -3.94
CA CYS A 152 14.15 10.58 -3.98
C CYS A 152 13.70 11.58 -2.90
N ALA A 153 14.46 12.68 -2.78
CA ALA A 153 14.06 13.78 -1.90
C ALA A 153 12.71 14.36 -2.35
N PRO A 154 11.83 14.74 -1.42
CA PRO A 154 10.49 15.24 -1.78
C PRO A 154 10.51 16.48 -2.68
N GLU A 155 11.52 17.35 -2.56
CA GLU A 155 11.68 18.52 -3.43
C GLU A 155 11.81 18.12 -4.91
N LYS A 156 12.44 16.98 -5.19
CA LYS A 156 12.59 16.47 -6.56
C LYS A 156 11.22 16.04 -7.12
N VAL A 157 10.41 15.37 -6.30
CA VAL A 157 9.03 14.99 -6.67
C VAL A 157 8.22 16.25 -7.01
N LEU A 158 8.30 17.28 -6.13
CA LEU A 158 7.53 18.52 -6.31
C LEU A 158 7.96 19.28 -7.57
N ARG A 159 9.27 19.30 -7.89
CA ARG A 159 9.77 19.90 -9.14
C ARG A 159 9.26 19.16 -10.37
N GLN A 160 9.33 17.83 -10.38
CA GLN A 160 8.78 17.01 -11.47
C GLN A 160 7.29 17.24 -11.65
N LEU A 161 6.55 17.27 -10.54
CA LEU A 161 5.11 17.50 -10.57
C LEU A 161 4.81 18.87 -11.16
N LYS A 162 5.57 19.91 -10.78
CA LYS A 162 5.37 21.27 -11.29
C LYS A 162 5.58 21.35 -12.81
N SER A 163 6.49 20.53 -13.36
CA SER A 163 6.72 20.48 -14.81
C SER A 163 5.66 19.66 -15.57
N LEU A 164 5.06 18.68 -14.92
CA LEU A 164 4.06 17.79 -15.55
C LEU A 164 2.61 18.27 -15.37
N ALA A 165 2.37 19.04 -14.31
CA ALA A 165 1.01 19.39 -13.89
C ALA A 165 0.36 20.49 -14.74
N ASP A 166 1.10 21.25 -15.49
CA ASP A 166 0.62 22.38 -16.32
C ASP A 166 -0.41 23.24 -15.54
N GLY A 167 -0.10 23.54 -14.29
CA GLY A 167 -0.96 24.33 -13.42
C GLY A 167 -2.08 23.54 -12.70
N ALA A 168 -2.23 22.26 -12.97
CA ALA A 168 -3.29 21.45 -12.33
C ALA A 168 -3.06 21.26 -10.83
N SER A 169 -4.13 21.13 -10.08
CA SER A 169 -4.10 20.80 -8.65
C SER A 169 -3.70 19.34 -8.43
N CYS A 170 -2.96 19.10 -7.37
CA CYS A 170 -2.47 17.75 -7.02
C CYS A 170 -2.85 17.40 -5.59
N LEU A 171 -3.46 16.24 -5.42
CA LEU A 171 -3.79 15.67 -4.12
C LEU A 171 -2.67 14.71 -3.67
N PHE A 172 -2.06 15.02 -2.53
CA PHE A 172 -1.01 14.19 -1.93
C PHE A 172 -1.63 13.27 -0.89
N VAL A 173 -1.34 11.97 -0.98
CA VAL A 173 -1.91 10.94 -0.10
C VAL A 173 -0.82 10.02 0.45
N GLY A 174 -1.06 9.45 1.63
CA GLY A 174 -0.09 8.59 2.31
C GLY A 174 0.64 9.32 3.44
N GLU A 175 1.42 8.57 4.22
CA GLU A 175 2.07 9.14 5.41
C GLU A 175 3.13 10.21 5.09
N GLY A 176 3.78 10.10 3.93
CA GLY A 176 4.73 11.13 3.46
C GLY A 176 4.05 12.46 3.18
N ALA A 177 2.80 12.46 2.74
CA ALA A 177 2.04 13.69 2.50
C ALA A 177 1.91 14.52 3.78
N LYS A 178 1.68 13.86 4.91
CA LYS A 178 1.59 14.51 6.22
C LYS A 178 2.96 15.04 6.69
N VAL A 179 4.00 14.22 6.53
CA VAL A 179 5.37 14.59 6.96
C VAL A 179 5.85 15.84 6.21
N TYR A 180 5.55 15.95 4.93
CA TYR A 180 6.05 17.01 4.05
C TYR A 180 4.98 18.05 3.69
N GLU A 181 3.90 18.16 4.47
CA GLU A 181 2.78 19.08 4.23
C GLU A 181 3.24 20.54 4.05
N SER A 182 4.10 21.03 4.95
CA SER A 182 4.63 22.40 4.87
C SER A 182 5.46 22.63 3.61
N LEU A 183 6.22 21.64 3.18
CA LEU A 183 7.01 21.70 1.98
C LEU A 183 6.10 21.73 0.72
N ILE A 184 5.08 20.89 0.70
CA ILE A 184 4.08 20.86 -0.38
C ILE A 184 3.41 22.24 -0.52
N ALA A 185 2.95 22.81 0.60
CA ALA A 185 2.31 24.13 0.61
C ALA A 185 3.26 25.22 0.12
N THR A 186 4.55 25.17 0.51
CA THR A 186 5.57 26.14 0.06
C THR A 186 5.79 26.08 -1.45
N PHE A 187 5.83 24.86 -2.02
CA PHE A 187 6.13 24.68 -3.45
C PHE A 187 4.95 24.94 -4.38
N LEU A 188 3.75 24.55 -3.96
CA LEU A 188 2.57 24.50 -4.84
C LEU A 188 1.49 25.52 -4.46
N GLY A 189 1.58 26.11 -3.26
CA GLY A 189 0.56 27.03 -2.77
C GLY A 189 -0.81 26.37 -2.77
N ASP A 190 -1.80 27.08 -3.30
CA ASP A 190 -3.19 26.62 -3.34
C ASP A 190 -3.46 25.45 -4.29
N ARG A 191 -2.44 24.99 -5.02
CA ARG A 191 -2.56 23.85 -5.95
C ARG A 191 -2.11 22.53 -5.33
N GLY A 192 -1.49 22.57 -4.16
CA GLY A 192 -1.06 21.37 -3.43
C GLY A 192 -2.01 21.06 -2.31
N PHE A 193 -2.75 19.97 -2.42
CA PHE A 193 -3.67 19.53 -1.38
C PHE A 193 -3.11 18.29 -0.71
N SER A 194 -3.09 18.25 0.61
CA SER A 194 -2.78 17.04 1.34
C SER A 194 -4.03 16.59 2.10
N THR A 195 -4.34 15.31 2.01
CA THR A 195 -5.39 14.74 2.82
C THR A 195 -4.77 13.92 3.93
N LEU A 196 -5.28 14.06 5.11
CA LEU A 196 -4.82 13.32 6.28
C LEU A 196 -5.41 11.91 6.34
N GLY A 197 -6.04 11.48 5.27
CA GLY A 197 -6.29 10.07 4.98
C GLY A 197 -7.22 9.29 5.89
N GLU A 198 -7.87 9.92 6.85
CA GLU A 198 -8.80 9.20 7.73
C GLU A 198 -10.16 8.91 7.07
N SER A 199 -10.44 9.61 6.00
CA SER A 199 -11.70 9.47 5.26
C SER A 199 -11.64 8.44 4.13
N TYR A 200 -10.48 7.89 3.83
CA TYR A 200 -10.34 6.93 2.73
C TYR A 200 -10.33 5.49 3.25
N PRO A 201 -10.82 4.55 2.44
CA PRO A 201 -10.72 3.12 2.77
C PRO A 201 -9.28 2.68 3.05
N SER A 202 -9.09 1.54 3.67
CA SER A 202 -7.75 1.01 3.95
C SER A 202 -6.98 0.72 2.66
N VAL A 203 -5.65 0.65 2.75
CA VAL A 203 -4.82 0.24 1.60
C VAL A 203 -5.17 -1.19 1.19
N ALA A 204 -5.43 -2.08 2.16
CA ALA A 204 -5.83 -3.46 1.88
C ALA A 204 -7.14 -3.53 1.06
N TYR A 205 -8.09 -2.64 1.31
CA TYR A 205 -9.32 -2.57 0.49
C TYR A 205 -8.96 -2.26 -0.98
N ALA A 206 -8.13 -1.25 -1.21
CA ALA A 206 -7.70 -0.91 -2.57
C ALA A 206 -6.90 -2.07 -3.20
N VAL A 207 -6.05 -2.73 -2.42
CA VAL A 207 -5.29 -3.92 -2.85
C VAL A 207 -6.25 -5.03 -3.28
N ALA A 208 -7.29 -5.31 -2.48
CA ALA A 208 -8.28 -6.34 -2.82
C ALA A 208 -9.05 -5.99 -4.09
N ARG A 209 -9.50 -4.73 -4.22
CA ARG A 209 -10.23 -4.27 -5.42
C ARG A 209 -9.38 -4.39 -6.70
N LEU A 210 -8.15 -3.89 -6.65
CA LEU A 210 -7.21 -4.00 -7.77
C LEU A 210 -6.87 -5.47 -8.08
N GLY A 211 -6.79 -6.28 -7.02
CA GLY A 211 -6.60 -7.72 -7.15
C GLY A 211 -7.77 -8.39 -7.88
N GLU A 212 -9.00 -7.98 -7.55
CA GLU A 212 -10.21 -8.49 -8.20
C GLU A 212 -10.22 -8.14 -9.70
N GLU A 213 -9.86 -6.90 -10.04
CA GLU A 213 -9.77 -6.45 -11.43
C GLU A 213 -8.70 -7.27 -12.20
N LYS A 214 -7.52 -7.47 -11.62
CA LYS A 214 -6.44 -8.26 -12.23
C LYS A 214 -6.86 -9.72 -12.39
N LEU A 215 -7.47 -10.29 -11.36
CA LEU A 215 -7.94 -11.69 -11.41
C LEU A 215 -8.98 -11.89 -12.53
N SER A 216 -9.89 -10.93 -12.71
CA SER A 216 -10.91 -11.02 -13.80
C SER A 216 -10.29 -11.01 -15.18
N ARG A 217 -9.07 -10.44 -15.32
CA ARG A 217 -8.29 -10.44 -16.57
C ARG A 217 -7.33 -11.62 -16.63
N GLN A 218 -7.40 -12.55 -15.68
CA GLN A 218 -6.49 -13.69 -15.54
C GLN A 218 -5.02 -13.27 -15.31
N GLU A 219 -4.82 -12.10 -14.71
CA GLU A 219 -3.50 -11.55 -14.38
C GLU A 219 -3.19 -11.87 -12.91
N PHE A 220 -2.62 -13.03 -12.65
CA PHE A 220 -2.27 -13.45 -11.29
C PHE A 220 -0.91 -14.15 -11.27
N ASP A 221 -0.34 -14.21 -10.10
CA ASP A 221 0.97 -14.80 -9.86
C ASP A 221 0.82 -16.18 -9.21
N SER A 222 1.82 -17.01 -9.35
CA SER A 222 1.97 -18.17 -8.47
C SER A 222 2.63 -17.71 -7.15
N PRO A 223 2.41 -18.41 -6.05
CA PRO A 223 3.14 -18.08 -4.82
C PRO A 223 4.66 -18.03 -5.00
N GLY A 224 5.21 -18.86 -5.88
CA GLY A 224 6.65 -18.89 -6.17
C GLY A 224 7.15 -17.69 -6.95
N SER A 225 6.37 -17.19 -7.91
CA SER A 225 6.80 -16.08 -8.79
C SER A 225 6.63 -14.71 -8.16
N LEU A 226 5.78 -14.58 -7.15
CA LEU A 226 5.49 -13.30 -6.50
C LEU A 226 6.74 -12.79 -5.76
N VAL A 227 7.23 -11.61 -6.14
CA VAL A 227 8.43 -11.01 -5.53
C VAL A 227 8.16 -9.56 -5.14
N PRO A 228 8.85 -9.05 -4.10
CA PRO A 228 8.69 -7.65 -3.71
C PRO A 228 9.36 -6.70 -4.71
N LEU A 229 8.73 -5.56 -4.92
CA LEU A 229 9.26 -4.48 -5.76
C LEU A 229 10.13 -3.57 -4.88
N TYR A 230 11.44 -3.79 -4.92
CA TYR A 230 12.40 -2.99 -4.20
C TYR A 230 12.99 -1.91 -5.11
N LEU A 231 12.71 -0.64 -4.85
CA LEU A 231 13.34 0.49 -5.56
C LEU A 231 14.73 0.79 -5.03
N ARG A 232 15.09 0.20 -3.91
CA ARG A 232 16.40 0.38 -3.26
C ARG A 232 16.85 -0.96 -2.68
N PRO A 233 18.15 -1.29 -2.77
CA PRO A 233 18.68 -2.48 -2.08
C PRO A 233 18.43 -2.39 -0.58
N SER A 234 18.33 -3.54 0.08
CA SER A 234 18.21 -3.56 1.53
C SER A 234 19.44 -2.94 2.19
N GLU A 235 19.28 -2.31 3.33
CA GLU A 235 20.40 -1.73 4.12
C GLU A 235 21.46 -2.78 4.47
N ALA A 236 21.09 -4.01 4.64
CA ALA A 236 22.02 -5.14 4.82
C ALA A 236 22.94 -5.36 3.62
N UNK A 237 22.52 -4.97 2.59
CA UNK A 237 23.28 -5.09 1.41
C UNK A 237 24.20 -3.98 1.24
N UNK A 238 23.91 -3.03 1.72
CA UNK A 238 24.69 -1.92 1.65
C UNK A 238 25.86 -1.91 2.59
N UNK A 239 25.82 -2.55 3.41
CA UNK A 239 26.85 -2.77 4.31
C UNK A 239 27.90 -3.72 3.85
N LYS A 240 27.52 -4.51 3.09
CA LYS A 240 28.50 -5.48 2.59
C LYS A 240 29.40 -4.90 1.47
N GLY A 241 29.04 -3.81 0.88
CA GLY A 241 29.82 -3.19 -0.22
C GLY A 241 30.96 -2.26 0.22
N LEU A 242 31.09 -1.99 1.52
CA LEU A 242 32.10 -1.07 2.03
C LEU A 242 33.35 -1.79 2.64
N GLY A 243 33.44 -3.10 2.45
CA GLY A 243 34.54 -3.89 2.96
C GLY A 243 35.40 -4.54 1.85
N ARG A 244 36.04 -3.69 1.03
CA ARG A 244 37.18 -4.12 0.18
C ARG A 244 38.07 -2.92 -0.11
#